data_f464d97a4dacd0141e1e9eb0ad530a4c
#
_entry.id   f464d97a4dacd0141e1e9eb0ad530a4c
#
_cell.length_a   1.000
_cell.length_b   1.000
_cell.length_c   1.000
_cell.angle_alpha   90.00
_cell.angle_beta   90.00
_cell.angle_gamma   90.00
#
_symmetry.space_group_name_H-M   'P 1'
#
loop_
_entity.id
_entity.type
_entity.pdbx_description
1 polymer ?
#
loop_
_entity_poly.entity_id
_entity_poly.type
_entity_poly.pdbx_seq_one_letter_code
_entity_poly.pdbx_strand_id
1 'polypeptide(L)'
;PQRGEDLPESTAQNIAAAPGVKSVRPYIEEHAFLDRNGAGDVHVFVLDAPDTSANVTEGRLPASTGEIAVSSALAQTEGISVGDSIPLRSLGTDRRSASAVTASVVGVIAPTAAMTRNDPQDSYVFATADERAALGLNSTPAVLYVTGDGTSAAGLLDSVTRAAGGAQVYTADDIVAMRAANGQSGVSATLTLLGILGPVCAVVAAIVIATTFTALVARQTRTTGLLRCIGASRRQVMGAVLRTAALTGVLGSVLGAGLGTGAAALLVRSGVVDGLGSQYLTITPA
;
A
#
# COMPACT_ATOMS: atom_id res chain seq x y z
N PRO A 1 8.18 14.06 -6.18
CA PRO A 1 9.51 14.08 -5.62
C PRO A 1 10.51 14.00 -6.77
N GLN A 2 11.24 15.10 -6.96
CA GLN A 2 12.36 15.12 -7.89
C GLN A 2 13.37 14.10 -7.37
N ARG A 3 14.00 13.32 -8.25
CA ARG A 3 15.19 12.53 -7.91
C ARG A 3 16.12 13.49 -7.19
N GLY A 4 16.37 13.23 -5.88
CA GLY A 4 17.32 14.00 -5.10
C GLY A 4 18.68 13.88 -5.77
N GLU A 5 19.38 14.99 -5.85
CA GLU A 5 20.81 14.96 -6.20
C GLU A 5 21.49 14.01 -5.22
N ASP A 6 22.34 13.15 -5.75
CA ASP A 6 23.16 12.25 -4.96
C ASP A 6 23.93 13.06 -3.91
N LEU A 7 23.84 12.65 -2.64
CA LEU A 7 24.52 13.35 -1.56
C LEU A 7 26.02 13.05 -1.62
N PRO A 8 26.90 14.08 -1.70
CA PRO A 8 28.33 13.86 -1.66
C PRO A 8 28.73 13.12 -0.37
N GLU A 9 29.72 12.25 -0.45
CA GLU A 9 30.27 11.54 0.72
C GLU A 9 30.74 12.50 1.82
N SER A 10 31.25 13.67 1.42
CA SER A 10 31.62 14.73 2.34
C SER A 10 30.44 15.24 3.19
N THR A 11 29.22 15.24 2.66
CA THR A 11 28.02 15.64 3.41
C THR A 11 27.71 14.66 4.54
N ALA A 12 27.82 13.35 4.27
CA ALA A 12 27.64 12.34 5.31
C ALA A 12 28.69 12.47 6.43
N GLN A 13 29.96 12.74 6.08
CA GLN A 13 31.04 12.96 7.04
C GLN A 13 30.82 14.22 7.87
N ASN A 14 30.40 15.32 7.24
CA ASN A 14 30.11 16.59 7.93
C ASN A 14 28.95 16.43 8.91
N ILE A 15 27.90 15.71 8.51
CA ILE A 15 26.74 15.44 9.39
C ILE A 15 27.16 14.52 10.55
N ALA A 16 27.98 13.51 10.31
CA ALA A 16 28.45 12.60 11.35
C ALA A 16 29.32 13.33 12.41
N ALA A 17 30.02 14.38 12.03
CA ALA A 17 30.82 15.22 12.93
C ALA A 17 29.99 16.33 13.63
N ALA A 18 28.73 16.49 13.29
CA ALA A 18 27.89 17.57 13.84
C ALA A 18 27.51 17.30 15.31
N PRO A 19 27.47 18.34 16.16
CA PRO A 19 27.10 18.18 17.57
C PRO A 19 25.72 17.58 17.76
N GLY A 20 25.59 16.64 18.69
CA GLY A 20 24.32 15.96 19.00
C GLY A 20 23.98 14.78 18.08
N VAL A 21 24.82 14.48 17.08
CA VAL A 21 24.65 13.31 16.20
C VAL A 21 25.27 12.09 16.85
N LYS A 22 24.46 11.04 17.03
CA LYS A 22 24.91 9.74 17.55
C LYS A 22 25.34 8.81 16.42
N SER A 23 24.56 8.77 15.34
CA SER A 23 24.88 7.95 14.18
C SER A 23 24.26 8.52 12.90
N VAL A 24 24.91 8.30 11.79
CA VAL A 24 24.41 8.57 10.44
C VAL A 24 24.39 7.26 9.68
N ARG A 25 23.23 6.90 9.13
CA ARG A 25 23.06 5.71 8.31
C ARG A 25 22.60 6.10 6.93
N PRO A 26 23.35 5.76 5.89
CA PRO A 26 22.88 5.96 4.52
C PRO A 26 21.69 5.06 4.24
N TYR A 27 20.70 5.60 3.53
CA TYR A 27 19.62 4.82 2.95
C TYR A 27 19.88 4.72 1.46
N ILE A 28 20.15 3.51 1.01
CA ILE A 28 20.39 3.19 -0.39
C ILE A 28 19.25 2.27 -0.81
N GLU A 29 18.51 2.69 -1.83
CA GLU A 29 17.46 1.92 -2.45
C GLU A 29 17.75 1.82 -3.93
N GLU A 30 18.00 0.63 -4.37
CA GLU A 30 18.32 0.32 -5.75
C GLU A 30 17.25 -0.56 -6.37
N HIS A 31 17.25 -0.61 -7.69
CA HIS A 31 16.28 -1.38 -8.43
C HIS A 31 16.96 -2.55 -9.12
N ALA A 32 16.42 -3.74 -8.91
CA ALA A 32 16.85 -4.95 -9.59
C ALA A 32 15.65 -5.73 -10.12
N PHE A 33 15.92 -6.72 -10.91
CA PHE A 33 14.94 -7.69 -11.37
C PHE A 33 15.32 -9.09 -10.91
N LEU A 34 14.36 -9.79 -10.37
CA LEU A 34 14.42 -11.23 -10.16
C LEU A 34 14.08 -11.91 -11.49
N ASP A 35 15.03 -12.66 -12.04
CA ASP A 35 14.83 -13.41 -13.28
C ASP A 35 14.11 -14.74 -12.99
N ARG A 36 12.93 -14.92 -13.58
CA ARG A 36 12.08 -16.10 -13.40
C ARG A 36 12.13 -17.08 -14.57
N ASN A 37 13.26 -17.16 -15.28
CA ASN A 37 13.44 -18.15 -16.35
C ASN A 37 12.28 -18.22 -17.35
N GLY A 38 11.80 -17.07 -17.83
CA GLY A 38 10.76 -16.98 -18.85
C GLY A 38 9.34 -16.71 -18.35
N ALA A 39 9.10 -16.65 -17.03
CA ALA A 39 7.79 -16.26 -16.47
C ALA A 39 7.59 -14.75 -16.31
N GLY A 40 8.57 -13.95 -16.76
CA GLY A 40 8.63 -12.50 -16.59
C GLY A 40 9.51 -12.09 -15.40
N ASP A 41 10.14 -10.94 -15.53
CA ASP A 41 11.01 -10.39 -14.48
C ASP A 41 10.16 -9.74 -13.39
N VAL A 42 10.43 -10.03 -12.15
CA VAL A 42 9.83 -9.37 -10.99
C VAL A 42 10.71 -8.21 -10.56
N HIS A 43 10.15 -7.01 -10.54
CA HIS A 43 10.85 -5.83 -10.04
C HIS A 43 11.00 -5.91 -8.52
N VAL A 44 12.21 -5.71 -8.03
CA VAL A 44 12.54 -5.72 -6.60
C VAL A 44 13.34 -4.48 -6.22
N PHE A 45 13.13 -4.01 -5.00
CA PHE A 45 13.96 -2.97 -4.39
C PHE A 45 15.08 -3.63 -3.59
N VAL A 46 16.32 -3.25 -3.85
CA VAL A 46 17.48 -3.75 -3.11
C VAL A 46 17.88 -2.72 -2.06
N LEU A 47 17.85 -3.14 -0.80
CA LEU A 47 18.17 -2.33 0.37
C LEU A 47 19.39 -2.90 1.11
N ASP A 48 20.03 -2.05 1.91
CA ASP A 48 20.98 -2.54 2.89
C ASP A 48 20.32 -3.45 3.91
N ALA A 49 21.01 -4.53 4.27
CA ALA A 49 20.58 -5.41 5.34
C ALA A 49 20.48 -4.61 6.66
N PRO A 50 19.43 -4.84 7.46
CA PRO A 50 19.28 -4.15 8.73
C PRO A 50 20.38 -4.58 9.73
N ASP A 51 20.75 -3.66 10.63
CA ASP A 51 21.77 -3.93 11.66
C ASP A 51 21.31 -4.90 12.77
N THR A 52 20.01 -5.16 12.82
CA THR A 52 19.42 -6.02 13.85
C THR A 52 18.55 -7.12 13.25
N SER A 53 18.58 -8.30 13.85
CA SER A 53 17.73 -9.44 13.47
C SER A 53 16.28 -9.36 13.99
N ALA A 54 15.88 -8.25 14.59
CA ALA A 54 14.57 -8.12 15.24
C ALA A 54 13.36 -8.38 14.29
N ASN A 55 13.55 -8.15 13.00
CA ASN A 55 12.50 -8.34 11.98
C ASN A 55 12.73 -9.59 11.08
N VAL A 56 13.70 -10.44 11.42
CA VAL A 56 13.94 -11.71 10.72
C VAL A 56 12.86 -12.70 11.19
N THR A 57 12.06 -13.17 10.25
CA THR A 57 11.00 -14.16 10.51
C THR A 57 11.49 -15.58 10.32
N GLU A 58 12.42 -15.79 9.37
CA GLU A 58 13.04 -17.08 9.08
C GLU A 58 14.51 -16.91 8.73
N GLY A 59 15.36 -17.86 9.10
CA GLY A 59 16.76 -17.86 8.77
C GLY A 59 17.58 -16.82 9.54
N ARG A 60 18.45 -16.10 8.84
CA ARG A 60 19.36 -15.09 9.40
C ARG A 60 19.57 -13.90 8.46
N LEU A 61 20.23 -12.86 8.95
CA LEU A 61 20.69 -11.76 8.09
C LEU A 61 21.82 -12.20 7.17
N PRO A 62 21.91 -11.64 5.95
CA PRO A 62 23.06 -11.83 5.06
C PRO A 62 24.32 -11.24 5.71
N ALA A 63 25.42 -11.97 5.63
CA ALA A 63 26.68 -11.59 6.25
C ALA A 63 27.85 -11.58 5.27
N SER A 64 27.69 -12.15 4.08
CA SER A 64 28.75 -12.27 3.07
C SER A 64 28.20 -12.06 1.66
N THR A 65 29.10 -11.84 0.72
CA THR A 65 28.78 -11.77 -0.71
C THR A 65 28.17 -13.11 -1.17
N GLY A 66 27.17 -13.05 -2.04
CA GLY A 66 26.40 -14.21 -2.48
C GLY A 66 25.22 -14.53 -1.57
N GLU A 67 25.02 -13.79 -0.47
CA GLU A 67 23.91 -13.97 0.45
C GLU A 67 22.96 -12.78 0.41
N ILE A 68 21.67 -13.09 0.40
CA ILE A 68 20.59 -12.10 0.49
C ILE A 68 19.51 -12.54 1.45
N ALA A 69 18.72 -11.60 1.93
CA ALA A 69 17.41 -11.89 2.55
C ALA A 69 16.30 -11.24 1.72
N VAL A 70 15.12 -11.81 1.76
CA VAL A 70 13.96 -11.35 1.00
C VAL A 70 12.86 -10.86 1.95
N SER A 71 12.02 -9.94 1.49
CA SER A 71 10.85 -9.54 2.27
C SER A 71 9.84 -10.69 2.35
N SER A 72 9.07 -10.73 3.45
CA SER A 72 8.01 -11.71 3.62
C SER A 72 6.95 -11.65 2.51
N ALA A 73 6.68 -10.46 1.97
CA ALA A 73 5.78 -10.28 0.84
C ALA A 73 6.35 -10.92 -0.44
N LEU A 74 7.62 -10.69 -0.75
CA LEU A 74 8.29 -11.30 -1.90
C LEU A 74 8.36 -12.83 -1.77
N ALA A 75 8.72 -13.32 -0.57
CA ALA A 75 8.78 -14.76 -0.28
C ALA A 75 7.45 -15.46 -0.52
N GLN A 76 6.35 -14.86 -0.04
CA GLN A 76 5.00 -15.41 -0.21
C GLN A 76 4.50 -15.34 -1.66
N THR A 77 4.70 -14.21 -2.33
CA THR A 77 4.20 -14.00 -3.69
C THR A 77 4.91 -14.88 -4.69
N GLU A 78 6.23 -15.05 -4.53
CA GLU A 78 7.07 -15.78 -5.48
C GLU A 78 7.38 -17.22 -5.03
N GLY A 79 6.94 -17.62 -3.84
CA GLY A 79 7.19 -18.96 -3.28
C GLY A 79 8.67 -19.21 -2.98
N ILE A 80 9.41 -18.17 -2.53
CA ILE A 80 10.83 -18.23 -2.22
C ILE A 80 11.01 -18.66 -0.76
N SER A 81 11.93 -19.60 -0.53
CA SER A 81 12.25 -20.13 0.79
C SER A 81 13.74 -19.93 1.13
N VAL A 82 14.06 -19.99 2.42
CA VAL A 82 15.44 -19.96 2.87
C VAL A 82 16.18 -21.19 2.31
N GLY A 83 17.33 -20.93 1.70
CA GLY A 83 18.15 -21.94 0.99
C GLY A 83 18.01 -21.90 -0.53
N ASP A 84 17.03 -21.20 -1.06
CA ASP A 84 16.88 -21.04 -2.50
C ASP A 84 17.99 -20.15 -3.07
N SER A 85 18.30 -20.39 -4.34
CA SER A 85 19.24 -19.57 -5.11
C SER A 85 18.47 -18.82 -6.18
N ILE A 86 18.49 -17.50 -6.12
CA ILE A 86 17.74 -16.66 -7.04
C ILE A 86 18.66 -15.78 -7.89
N PRO A 87 18.41 -15.71 -9.21
CA PRO A 87 19.15 -14.84 -10.10
C PRO A 87 18.60 -13.41 -10.02
N LEU A 88 19.45 -12.45 -9.69
CA LEU A 88 19.17 -11.02 -9.66
C LEU A 88 19.88 -10.31 -10.80
N ARG A 89 19.20 -9.41 -11.47
CA ARG A 89 19.76 -8.53 -12.50
C ARG A 89 19.60 -7.07 -12.09
N SER A 90 20.68 -6.29 -12.13
CA SER A 90 20.59 -4.85 -11.92
C SER A 90 19.92 -4.16 -13.10
N LEU A 91 19.33 -3.00 -12.84
CA LEU A 91 18.77 -2.09 -13.84
C LEU A 91 19.92 -1.25 -14.43
N GLY A 92 20.86 -1.90 -15.14
CA GLY A 92 21.90 -1.18 -15.86
C GLY A 92 21.32 -0.33 -16.99
N THR A 93 22.10 0.63 -17.48
CA THR A 93 21.74 1.51 -18.60
C THR A 93 21.33 0.74 -19.87
N ASP A 94 21.69 -0.52 -19.95
CA ASP A 94 21.34 -1.42 -21.06
C ASP A 94 20.64 -2.66 -20.51
N ARG A 95 19.31 -2.70 -20.60
CA ARG A 95 18.45 -3.82 -20.12
C ARG A 95 18.85 -5.20 -20.65
N ARG A 96 19.69 -5.26 -21.68
CA ARG A 96 20.12 -6.50 -22.35
C ARG A 96 21.51 -6.97 -21.94
N SER A 97 22.29 -6.17 -21.24
CA SER A 97 23.73 -6.45 -20.97
C SER A 97 24.05 -6.76 -19.51
N ALA A 98 23.09 -6.64 -18.58
CA ALA A 98 23.36 -6.98 -17.19
C ALA A 98 23.36 -8.50 -17.00
N SER A 99 24.51 -9.07 -16.65
CA SER A 99 24.62 -10.47 -16.23
C SER A 99 23.79 -10.67 -14.96
N ALA A 100 23.00 -11.73 -14.94
CA ALA A 100 22.34 -12.14 -13.71
C ALA A 100 23.40 -12.66 -12.72
N VAL A 101 23.37 -12.17 -11.50
CA VAL A 101 24.15 -12.68 -10.38
C VAL A 101 23.23 -13.53 -9.53
N THR A 102 23.64 -14.77 -9.27
CA THR A 102 22.86 -15.68 -8.43
C THR A 102 23.25 -15.51 -6.98
N ALA A 103 22.29 -15.21 -6.14
CA ALA A 103 22.46 -15.08 -4.69
C ALA A 103 21.62 -16.10 -3.93
N SER A 104 22.12 -16.56 -2.79
CA SER A 104 21.45 -17.51 -1.91
C SER A 104 20.60 -16.78 -0.89
N VAL A 105 19.35 -17.19 -0.74
CA VAL A 105 18.41 -16.65 0.25
C VAL A 105 18.73 -17.27 1.61
N VAL A 106 19.25 -16.45 2.53
CA VAL A 106 19.63 -16.90 3.88
C VAL A 106 18.62 -16.49 4.96
N GLY A 107 17.66 -15.64 4.61
CA GLY A 107 16.62 -15.24 5.55
C GLY A 107 15.42 -14.55 4.90
N VAL A 108 14.34 -14.52 5.66
CA VAL A 108 13.12 -13.78 5.34
C VAL A 108 12.93 -12.68 6.39
N ILE A 109 12.66 -11.47 5.96
CA ILE A 109 12.53 -10.29 6.80
C ILE A 109 11.11 -9.73 6.64
N ALA A 110 10.44 -9.41 7.75
CA ALA A 110 9.23 -8.61 7.76
C ALA A 110 9.61 -7.12 7.80
N PRO A 111 9.65 -6.40 6.67
CA PRO A 111 10.07 -5.01 6.67
C PRO A 111 9.06 -4.13 7.40
N THR A 112 9.56 -3.09 8.05
CA THR A 112 8.73 -2.08 8.69
C THR A 112 8.74 -0.78 7.87
N ALA A 113 7.77 0.08 8.09
CA ALA A 113 7.72 1.40 7.46
C ALA A 113 8.95 2.30 7.77
N ALA A 114 9.71 1.96 8.80
CA ALA A 114 10.97 2.65 9.12
C ALA A 114 12.15 2.14 8.28
N MET A 115 12.06 0.93 7.74
CA MET A 115 13.11 0.31 6.92
C MET A 115 12.95 0.61 5.44
N THR A 116 11.73 0.94 4.99
CA THR A 116 11.38 1.15 3.58
C THR A 116 10.84 2.56 3.37
N ARG A 117 11.11 3.16 2.22
CA ARG A 117 10.50 4.45 1.82
C ARG A 117 9.13 4.25 1.21
N ASN A 118 8.95 3.12 0.54
CA ASN A 118 7.72 2.70 -0.11
C ASN A 118 6.87 1.84 0.83
N ASP A 119 5.91 1.12 0.28
CA ASP A 119 5.08 0.21 1.06
C ASP A 119 5.91 -0.97 1.59
N PRO A 120 5.84 -1.32 2.89
CA PRO A 120 6.49 -2.53 3.41
C PRO A 120 6.06 -3.83 2.72
N GLN A 121 4.94 -3.82 1.98
CA GLN A 121 4.48 -4.98 1.19
C GLN A 121 5.08 -5.06 -0.21
N ASP A 122 5.89 -4.07 -0.60
CA ASP A 122 6.62 -4.16 -1.86
C ASP A 122 7.68 -5.27 -1.80
N SER A 123 8.15 -5.65 -2.97
CA SER A 123 9.16 -6.70 -3.13
C SER A 123 10.56 -6.17 -2.79
N TYR A 124 11.05 -6.50 -1.61
CA TYR A 124 12.38 -6.10 -1.16
C TYR A 124 13.37 -7.26 -1.10
N VAL A 125 14.60 -6.96 -1.48
CA VAL A 125 15.79 -7.79 -1.26
C VAL A 125 16.73 -7.01 -0.36
N PHE A 126 17.25 -7.66 0.67
CA PHE A 126 18.21 -7.10 1.61
C PHE A 126 19.57 -7.73 1.35
N ALA A 127 20.56 -6.91 1.09
CA ALA A 127 21.89 -7.34 0.73
C ALA A 127 22.96 -6.60 1.55
N THR A 128 24.14 -7.15 1.65
CA THR A 128 25.30 -6.44 2.17
C THR A 128 25.81 -5.42 1.15
N ALA A 129 26.60 -4.45 1.58
CA ALA A 129 27.23 -3.49 0.68
C ALA A 129 28.10 -4.18 -0.41
N ASP A 130 28.82 -5.24 -0.01
CA ASP A 130 29.66 -6.02 -0.92
C ASP A 130 28.83 -6.77 -1.97
N GLU A 131 27.68 -7.34 -1.57
CA GLU A 131 26.77 -8.00 -2.51
C GLU A 131 26.14 -7.00 -3.48
N ARG A 132 25.73 -5.81 -3.02
CA ARG A 132 25.25 -4.76 -3.90
C ARG A 132 26.30 -4.34 -4.93
N ALA A 133 27.56 -4.22 -4.49
CA ALA A 133 28.67 -3.93 -5.39
C ALA A 133 28.87 -5.05 -6.43
N ALA A 134 28.75 -6.32 -6.02
CA ALA A 134 28.82 -7.47 -6.92
C ALA A 134 27.68 -7.50 -7.94
N LEU A 135 26.50 -7.02 -7.55
CA LEU A 135 25.33 -6.82 -8.43
C LEU A 135 25.48 -5.60 -9.35
N GLY A 136 26.57 -4.82 -9.24
CA GLY A 136 26.76 -3.58 -9.98
C GLY A 136 25.85 -2.43 -9.50
N LEU A 137 25.35 -2.51 -8.29
CA LEU A 137 24.50 -1.52 -7.64
C LEU A 137 25.37 -0.65 -6.74
N ASN A 138 25.89 0.45 -7.27
CA ASN A 138 26.85 1.34 -6.60
C ASN A 138 26.32 2.77 -6.49
N SER A 139 25.03 2.96 -6.23
CA SER A 139 24.48 4.29 -6.08
C SER A 139 24.98 4.97 -4.83
N THR A 140 25.21 6.26 -4.94
CA THR A 140 25.41 7.15 -3.80
C THR A 140 24.09 7.29 -3.02
N PRO A 141 24.14 7.43 -1.68
CA PRO A 141 22.92 7.54 -0.89
C PRO A 141 22.19 8.84 -1.24
N ALA A 142 20.93 8.72 -1.58
CA ALA A 142 20.04 9.87 -1.79
C ALA A 142 19.44 10.40 -0.48
N VAL A 143 19.50 9.62 0.60
CA VAL A 143 18.95 9.93 1.92
C VAL A 143 19.88 9.44 3.01
N LEU A 144 20.04 10.26 4.04
CA LEU A 144 20.78 9.92 5.27
C LEU A 144 19.80 9.92 6.45
N TYR A 145 19.74 8.83 7.19
CA TYR A 145 19.05 8.77 8.46
C TYR A 145 20.00 9.17 9.57
N VAL A 146 19.66 10.24 10.29
CA VAL A 146 20.45 10.78 11.39
C VAL A 146 19.76 10.47 12.69
N THR A 147 20.48 9.84 13.62
CA THR A 147 20.00 9.61 14.99
C THR A 147 20.73 10.54 15.94
N GLY A 148 19.98 11.24 16.76
CA GLY A 148 20.53 12.10 17.80
C GLY A 148 20.95 11.34 19.05
N ASP A 149 21.78 11.97 19.87
CA ASP A 149 22.23 11.46 21.16
C ASP A 149 21.21 11.64 22.32
N GLY A 150 20.07 12.27 22.01
CA GLY A 150 18.96 12.50 22.95
C GLY A 150 19.02 13.83 23.68
N THR A 151 20.00 14.71 23.43
CA THR A 151 20.18 15.96 24.14
C THR A 151 19.15 17.03 23.80
N SER A 152 18.89 17.32 22.54
CA SER A 152 17.88 18.27 22.08
C SER A 152 17.52 18.08 20.62
N ALA A 153 16.24 17.87 20.34
CA ALA A 153 15.76 17.73 18.97
C ALA A 153 15.96 19.02 18.14
N ALA A 154 15.70 20.18 18.72
CA ALA A 154 15.88 21.46 18.04
C ALA A 154 17.37 21.79 17.79
N GLY A 155 18.25 21.50 18.74
CA GLY A 155 19.69 21.66 18.59
C GLY A 155 20.27 20.71 17.55
N LEU A 156 19.81 19.45 17.52
CA LEU A 156 20.18 18.48 16.51
C LEU A 156 19.77 18.93 15.11
N LEU A 157 18.51 19.38 14.95
CA LEU A 157 18.01 19.85 13.67
C LEU A 157 18.84 21.03 13.12
N ASP A 158 19.18 22.01 13.98
CA ASP A 158 19.98 23.17 13.60
C ASP A 158 21.42 22.77 13.21
N SER A 159 22.05 21.87 13.99
CA SER A 159 23.40 21.39 13.70
C SER A 159 23.47 20.58 12.40
N VAL A 160 22.52 19.67 12.18
CA VAL A 160 22.41 18.85 10.97
C VAL A 160 22.09 19.71 9.75
N THR A 161 21.17 20.67 9.86
CA THR A 161 20.85 21.60 8.76
C THR A 161 22.06 22.40 8.32
N ARG A 162 22.86 22.85 9.27
CA ARG A 162 24.09 23.60 8.99
C ARG A 162 25.18 22.71 8.34
N ALA A 163 25.30 21.46 8.81
CA ALA A 163 26.26 20.49 8.27
C ALA A 163 25.86 19.94 6.89
N ALA A 164 24.57 19.93 6.60
CA ALA A 164 24.01 19.39 5.35
C ALA A 164 24.33 20.20 4.09
N GLY A 165 24.87 21.43 4.24
CA GLY A 165 25.38 22.22 3.12
C GLY A 165 24.35 22.56 2.04
N GLY A 166 23.06 22.69 2.42
CA GLY A 166 21.96 22.99 1.48
C GLY A 166 21.07 21.80 1.15
N ALA A 167 21.41 20.57 1.57
CA ALA A 167 20.51 19.42 1.46
C ALA A 167 19.27 19.65 2.35
N GLN A 168 18.11 19.13 1.90
CA GLN A 168 16.87 19.26 2.64
C GLN A 168 16.88 18.32 3.85
N VAL A 169 16.60 18.90 5.02
CA VAL A 169 16.52 18.15 6.28
C VAL A 169 15.06 18.07 6.74
N TYR A 170 14.62 16.86 7.05
CA TYR A 170 13.27 16.59 7.51
C TYR A 170 13.31 15.91 8.87
N THR A 171 12.42 16.30 9.75
CA THR A 171 12.21 15.58 11.01
C THR A 171 11.37 14.32 10.78
N ALA A 172 11.36 13.40 11.75
CA ALA A 172 10.48 12.24 11.72
C ALA A 172 9.00 12.65 11.60
N ASP A 173 8.60 13.72 12.28
CA ASP A 173 7.24 14.25 12.23
C ASP A 173 6.89 14.81 10.85
N ASP A 174 7.82 15.48 10.17
CA ASP A 174 7.63 15.95 8.78
C ASP A 174 7.41 14.79 7.83
N ILE A 175 8.18 13.71 7.98
CA ILE A 175 8.02 12.51 7.16
C ILE A 175 6.67 11.84 7.39
N VAL A 176 6.24 11.73 8.66
CA VAL A 176 4.91 11.20 9.00
C VAL A 176 3.81 12.06 8.39
N ALA A 177 3.91 13.39 8.51
CA ALA A 177 2.95 14.33 7.94
C ALA A 177 2.89 14.23 6.40
N MET A 178 4.05 14.15 5.73
CA MET A 178 4.11 13.97 4.28
C MET A 178 3.52 12.64 3.82
N ARG A 179 3.80 11.55 4.54
CA ARG A 179 3.20 10.23 4.25
C ARG A 179 1.69 10.23 4.44
N ALA A 180 1.20 10.86 5.53
CA ALA A 180 -0.23 11.01 5.76
C ALA A 180 -0.90 11.83 4.64
N ALA A 181 -0.29 12.92 4.20
CA ALA A 181 -0.79 13.74 3.10
C ALA A 181 -0.81 12.97 1.76
N ASN A 182 0.22 12.18 1.47
CA ASN A 182 0.29 11.35 0.26
C ASN A 182 -0.72 10.18 0.31
N GLY A 183 -0.87 9.55 1.46
CA GLY A 183 -1.89 8.51 1.68
C GLY A 183 -3.31 9.05 1.50
N GLN A 184 -3.58 10.27 2.00
CA GLN A 184 -4.86 10.94 1.79
C GLN A 184 -5.15 11.23 0.31
N SER A 185 -4.16 11.54 -0.51
CA SER A 185 -4.37 11.81 -1.94
C SER A 185 -4.83 10.57 -2.70
N GLY A 186 -4.31 9.39 -2.39
CA GLY A 186 -4.76 8.12 -2.98
C GLY A 186 -6.19 7.75 -2.55
N VAL A 187 -6.48 7.88 -1.25
CA VAL A 187 -7.82 7.64 -0.70
C VAL A 187 -8.83 8.65 -1.24
N SER A 188 -8.46 9.93 -1.36
CA SER A 188 -9.36 10.97 -1.89
C SER A 188 -9.74 10.74 -3.35
N ALA A 189 -8.83 10.27 -4.19
CA ALA A 189 -9.13 9.92 -5.58
C ALA A 189 -10.14 8.76 -5.67
N THR A 190 -9.95 7.73 -4.85
CA THR A 190 -10.88 6.59 -4.78
C THR A 190 -12.24 7.01 -4.24
N LEU A 191 -12.30 7.83 -3.19
CA LEU A 191 -13.54 8.37 -2.65
C LEU A 191 -14.25 9.28 -3.65
N THR A 192 -13.52 10.06 -4.45
CA THR A 192 -14.09 10.90 -5.50
C THR A 192 -14.73 10.04 -6.59
N LEU A 193 -14.06 8.98 -7.04
CA LEU A 193 -14.62 8.02 -8.00
C LEU A 193 -15.88 7.34 -7.47
N LEU A 194 -15.86 6.86 -6.23
CA LEU A 194 -17.04 6.28 -5.57
C LEU A 194 -18.14 7.30 -5.38
N GLY A 195 -17.80 8.55 -5.05
CA GLY A 195 -18.73 9.66 -4.90
C GLY A 195 -19.45 10.03 -6.21
N ILE A 196 -18.82 9.81 -7.36
CA ILE A 196 -19.45 10.02 -8.68
C ILE A 196 -20.25 8.77 -9.09
N LEU A 197 -19.68 7.59 -8.92
CA LEU A 197 -20.29 6.33 -9.37
C LEU A 197 -21.55 5.98 -8.56
N GLY A 198 -21.53 6.24 -7.24
CA GLY A 198 -22.66 5.95 -6.34
C GLY A 198 -23.98 6.63 -6.77
N PRO A 199 -24.02 7.94 -6.97
CA PRO A 199 -25.21 8.63 -7.46
C PRO A 199 -25.67 8.15 -8.84
N VAL A 200 -24.76 7.86 -9.75
CA VAL A 200 -25.11 7.32 -11.09
C VAL A 200 -25.80 5.96 -10.95
N CYS A 201 -25.26 5.05 -10.16
CA CYS A 201 -25.89 3.76 -9.87
C CYS A 201 -27.26 3.93 -9.20
N ALA A 202 -27.39 4.89 -8.26
CA ALA A 202 -28.65 5.18 -7.59
C ALA A 202 -29.74 5.69 -8.57
N VAL A 203 -29.37 6.57 -9.51
CA VAL A 203 -30.29 7.06 -10.54
C VAL A 203 -30.75 5.93 -11.46
N VAL A 204 -29.84 5.08 -11.93
CA VAL A 204 -30.18 3.92 -12.77
C VAL A 204 -31.10 2.97 -12.01
N ALA A 205 -30.80 2.66 -10.75
CA ALA A 205 -31.65 1.83 -9.89
C ALA A 205 -33.04 2.45 -9.71
N ALA A 206 -33.13 3.76 -9.48
CA ALA A 206 -34.39 4.47 -9.35
C ALA A 206 -35.27 4.38 -10.62
N ILE A 207 -34.65 4.51 -11.80
CA ILE A 207 -35.36 4.36 -13.09
C ILE A 207 -35.90 2.95 -13.24
N VAL A 208 -35.06 1.92 -12.95
CA VAL A 208 -35.46 0.51 -13.04
C VAL A 208 -36.63 0.21 -12.08
N ILE A 209 -36.52 0.68 -10.84
CA ILE A 209 -37.59 0.53 -9.84
C ILE A 209 -38.88 1.24 -10.32
N ALA A 210 -38.78 2.48 -10.80
CA ALA A 210 -39.93 3.25 -11.27
C ALA A 210 -40.63 2.55 -12.44
N THR A 211 -39.88 2.06 -13.43
CA THR A 211 -40.46 1.34 -14.59
C THR A 211 -41.10 0.02 -14.18
N THR A 212 -40.46 -0.73 -13.27
CA THR A 212 -41.02 -1.99 -12.75
C THR A 212 -42.30 -1.77 -11.96
N PHE A 213 -42.31 -0.74 -11.09
CA PHE A 213 -43.51 -0.38 -10.34
C PHE A 213 -44.64 0.08 -11.25
N THR A 214 -44.34 0.89 -12.25
CA THR A 214 -45.34 1.35 -13.21
C THR A 214 -46.00 0.16 -13.95
N ALA A 215 -45.20 -0.81 -14.38
CA ALA A 215 -45.68 -2.02 -15.02
C ALA A 215 -46.54 -2.89 -14.07
N LEU A 216 -46.11 -2.99 -12.79
CA LEU A 216 -46.86 -3.76 -11.78
C LEU A 216 -48.22 -3.11 -11.45
N VAL A 217 -48.25 -1.79 -11.27
CA VAL A 217 -49.48 -1.03 -11.02
C VAL A 217 -50.45 -1.12 -12.22
N ALA A 218 -49.92 -1.01 -13.43
CA ALA A 218 -50.73 -1.20 -14.66
C ALA A 218 -51.41 -2.56 -14.73
N ARG A 219 -50.72 -3.64 -14.31
CA ARG A 219 -51.31 -4.98 -14.22
C ARG A 219 -52.36 -5.12 -13.12
N GLN A 220 -52.25 -4.35 -12.01
CA GLN A 220 -53.17 -4.40 -10.87
C GLN A 220 -54.40 -3.48 -11.00
N THR A 221 -54.49 -2.67 -12.06
CA THR A 221 -55.62 -1.74 -12.28
C THR A 221 -56.95 -2.44 -12.27
N ARG A 222 -57.05 -3.64 -12.80
CA ARG A 222 -58.28 -4.44 -12.82
C ARG A 222 -58.74 -4.85 -11.42
N THR A 223 -57.81 -5.29 -10.57
CA THR A 223 -58.07 -5.70 -9.18
C THR A 223 -58.38 -4.49 -8.32
N THR A 224 -57.72 -3.37 -8.53
CA THR A 224 -57.95 -2.10 -7.83
C THR A 224 -59.31 -1.51 -8.20
N GLY A 225 -59.74 -1.67 -9.47
CA GLY A 225 -61.09 -1.28 -9.94
C GLY A 225 -62.18 -2.08 -9.24
N LEU A 226 -62.02 -3.40 -9.14
CA LEU A 226 -62.99 -4.27 -8.44
C LEU A 226 -63.09 -3.94 -6.94
N LEU A 227 -61.99 -3.66 -6.25
CA LEU A 227 -61.98 -3.25 -4.85
C LEU A 227 -62.75 -1.93 -4.62
N ARG A 228 -62.69 -1.00 -5.56
CA ARG A 228 -63.44 0.25 -5.50
C ARG A 228 -64.95 0.05 -5.73
N CYS A 229 -65.33 -0.92 -6.54
CA CYS A 229 -66.75 -1.25 -6.72
C CYS A 229 -67.40 -1.85 -5.45
N ILE A 230 -66.61 -2.46 -4.58
CA ILE A 230 -67.04 -3.03 -3.29
C ILE A 230 -66.98 -1.97 -2.15
N GLY A 231 -66.61 -0.71 -2.46
CA GLY A 231 -66.67 0.41 -1.50
C GLY A 231 -65.35 0.76 -0.82
N ALA A 232 -64.22 0.24 -1.29
CA ALA A 232 -62.93 0.63 -0.72
C ALA A 232 -62.58 2.09 -1.02
N SER A 233 -62.21 2.85 0.01
CA SER A 233 -61.81 4.25 -0.15
C SER A 233 -60.46 4.41 -0.81
N ARG A 234 -60.24 5.49 -1.56
CA ARG A 234 -59.00 5.82 -2.23
C ARG A 234 -57.79 5.82 -1.26
N ARG A 235 -58.02 6.27 -0.02
CA ARG A 235 -56.97 6.32 1.03
C ARG A 235 -56.57 4.94 1.50
N GLN A 236 -57.48 3.98 1.59
CA GLN A 236 -57.18 2.60 1.99
C GLN A 236 -56.35 1.86 0.93
N VAL A 237 -56.70 2.01 -0.35
CA VAL A 237 -55.93 1.41 -1.45
C VAL A 237 -54.56 2.02 -1.54
N MET A 238 -54.46 3.35 -1.44
CA MET A 238 -53.17 4.04 -1.44
C MET A 238 -52.29 3.63 -0.25
N GLY A 239 -52.91 3.49 0.95
CA GLY A 239 -52.19 3.04 2.14
C GLY A 239 -51.69 1.60 2.05
N ALA A 240 -52.45 0.70 1.39
CA ALA A 240 -51.98 -0.68 1.15
C ALA A 240 -50.77 -0.71 0.21
N VAL A 241 -50.79 0.01 -0.90
CA VAL A 241 -49.67 0.12 -1.83
C VAL A 241 -48.45 0.73 -1.16
N LEU A 242 -48.62 1.79 -0.38
CA LEU A 242 -47.50 2.45 0.32
C LEU A 242 -46.88 1.56 1.39
N ARG A 243 -47.68 0.77 2.14
CA ARG A 243 -47.16 -0.21 3.10
C ARG A 243 -46.36 -1.32 2.41
N THR A 244 -46.85 -1.84 1.31
CA THR A 244 -46.12 -2.87 0.54
C THR A 244 -44.80 -2.29 0.01
N ALA A 245 -44.82 -1.09 -0.54
CA ALA A 245 -43.59 -0.43 -1.03
C ALA A 245 -42.59 -0.16 0.11
N ALA A 246 -43.06 0.31 1.27
CA ALA A 246 -42.24 0.55 2.43
C ALA A 246 -41.59 -0.75 2.97
N LEU A 247 -42.37 -1.82 3.11
CA LEU A 247 -41.85 -3.12 3.56
C LEU A 247 -40.82 -3.68 2.60
N THR A 248 -41.08 -3.63 1.29
CA THR A 248 -40.14 -4.10 0.28
C THR A 248 -38.87 -3.26 0.27
N GLY A 249 -38.99 -1.93 0.45
CA GLY A 249 -37.85 -1.02 0.51
C GLY A 249 -36.98 -1.27 1.75
N VAL A 250 -37.58 -1.45 2.92
CA VAL A 250 -36.84 -1.78 4.15
C VAL A 250 -36.14 -3.14 4.04
N LEU A 251 -36.83 -4.16 3.58
CA LEU A 251 -36.21 -5.49 3.38
C LEU A 251 -35.08 -5.42 2.36
N GLY A 252 -35.27 -4.72 1.24
CA GLY A 252 -34.23 -4.54 0.22
C GLY A 252 -33.01 -3.80 0.74
N SER A 253 -33.19 -2.74 1.56
CA SER A 253 -32.06 -1.99 2.11
C SER A 253 -31.29 -2.78 3.17
N VAL A 254 -31.97 -3.55 4.03
CA VAL A 254 -31.29 -4.42 5.00
C VAL A 254 -30.50 -5.53 4.32
N LEU A 255 -31.09 -6.18 3.31
CA LEU A 255 -30.39 -7.20 2.52
C LEU A 255 -29.22 -6.60 1.72
N GLY A 256 -29.41 -5.43 1.10
CA GLY A 256 -28.35 -4.75 0.37
C GLY A 256 -27.19 -4.32 1.25
N ALA A 257 -27.47 -3.77 2.44
CA ALA A 257 -26.44 -3.43 3.41
C ALA A 257 -25.70 -4.68 3.92
N GLY A 258 -26.42 -5.76 4.24
CA GLY A 258 -25.84 -7.02 4.70
C GLY A 258 -24.95 -7.69 3.62
N LEU A 259 -25.42 -7.74 2.38
CA LEU A 259 -24.62 -8.29 1.26
C LEU A 259 -23.42 -7.39 0.94
N GLY A 260 -23.56 -6.07 0.99
CA GLY A 260 -22.49 -5.12 0.74
C GLY A 260 -21.37 -5.23 1.80
N THR A 261 -21.74 -5.24 3.07
CA THR A 261 -20.78 -5.43 4.17
C THR A 261 -20.14 -6.83 4.17
N GLY A 262 -20.91 -7.86 3.85
CA GLY A 262 -20.42 -9.23 3.71
C GLY A 262 -19.43 -9.38 2.56
N ALA A 263 -19.72 -8.80 1.40
CA ALA A 263 -18.81 -8.80 0.25
C ALA A 263 -17.52 -8.02 0.56
N ALA A 264 -17.61 -6.86 1.21
CA ALA A 264 -16.45 -6.08 1.63
C ALA A 264 -15.57 -6.87 2.62
N ALA A 265 -16.18 -7.53 3.60
CA ALA A 265 -15.46 -8.36 4.56
C ALA A 265 -14.77 -9.57 3.90
N LEU A 266 -15.41 -10.18 2.90
CA LEU A 266 -14.83 -11.26 2.12
C LEU A 266 -13.63 -10.79 1.28
N LEU A 267 -13.73 -9.63 0.63
CA LEU A 267 -12.63 -9.03 -0.14
C LEU A 267 -11.43 -8.71 0.75
N VAL A 268 -11.65 -8.17 1.95
CA VAL A 268 -10.58 -7.91 2.91
C VAL A 268 -9.93 -9.23 3.36
N ARG A 269 -10.73 -10.27 3.66
CA ARG A 269 -10.19 -11.58 4.09
C ARG A 269 -9.48 -12.37 2.99
N SER A 270 -9.83 -12.15 1.73
CA SER A 270 -9.21 -12.84 0.61
C SER A 270 -7.83 -12.31 0.22
N GLY A 271 -7.34 -11.25 0.87
CA GLY A 271 -6.06 -10.63 0.55
C GLY A 271 -6.02 -9.88 -0.79
N VAL A 272 -7.11 -9.86 -1.54
CA VAL A 272 -7.19 -9.12 -2.82
C VAL A 272 -6.98 -7.62 -2.59
N VAL A 273 -7.34 -7.14 -1.40
CA VAL A 273 -7.21 -5.72 -1.02
C VAL A 273 -5.79 -5.40 -0.55
N ASP A 274 -5.02 -6.38 -0.08
CA ASP A 274 -3.62 -6.20 0.35
C ASP A 274 -2.72 -5.83 -0.84
N GLY A 275 -3.04 -6.34 -2.04
CA GLY A 275 -2.39 -5.93 -3.29
C GLY A 275 -2.74 -4.50 -3.77
N LEU A 276 -3.72 -3.83 -3.14
CA LEU A 276 -4.13 -2.46 -3.45
C LEU A 276 -3.65 -1.42 -2.43
N GLY A 277 -2.69 -1.77 -1.55
CA GLY A 277 -2.07 -0.86 -0.60
C GLY A 277 -2.94 -0.48 0.60
N SER A 278 -3.95 -1.29 0.96
CA SER A 278 -4.90 -0.99 2.04
C SER A 278 -4.59 -1.69 3.36
N GLN A 279 -3.41 -1.50 3.91
CA GLN A 279 -3.00 -2.06 5.21
C GLN A 279 -3.71 -1.45 6.44
N TYR A 280 -4.70 -0.57 6.26
CA TYR A 280 -5.29 0.20 7.36
C TYR A 280 -6.81 0.09 7.49
N LEU A 281 -7.46 -0.88 6.85
CA LEU A 281 -8.89 -1.11 7.05
C LEU A 281 -9.13 -2.09 8.20
N THR A 282 -8.93 -1.63 9.43
CA THR A 282 -9.48 -2.28 10.62
C THR A 282 -10.96 -1.93 10.73
N ILE A 283 -11.84 -2.87 10.39
CA ILE A 283 -13.28 -2.73 10.68
C ILE A 283 -13.45 -2.98 12.18
N THR A 284 -13.52 -1.90 12.95
CA THR A 284 -13.93 -1.98 14.37
C THR A 284 -15.45 -2.07 14.38
N PRO A 285 -16.05 -3.12 14.94
CA PRO A 285 -17.49 -3.15 15.15
C PRO A 285 -17.85 -2.06 16.18
N ALA A 286 -18.82 -1.21 15.81
CA ALA A 286 -19.40 -0.19 16.68
C ALA A 286 -20.30 -0.84 17.74
#